data_b420997b606cfd5f7739435ff121e49b
#
_entry.id   b420997b606cfd5f7739435ff121e49b
#
_cell.length_a   1.000
_cell.length_b   1.000
_cell.length_c   1.000
_cell.angle_alpha   90.00
_cell.angle_beta   90.00
_cell.angle_gamma   90.00
#
_symmetry.space_group_name_H-M   'P 1'
#
loop_
_entity.id
_entity.type
_entity.pdbx_description
1 polymer ?
#
loop_
_entity_poly.entity_id
_entity_poly.type
_entity_poly.pdbx_seq_one_letter_code
_entity_poly.pdbx_strand_id
1 'polypeptide(L)'
;EALSVAVNEQLIGIPWLSRLPFAYCGNITPFMTNQAEEMEALAEELVLEFKLLGSNGVDFLASKKGPVVLEINPRFQGSLDTVEKAMNINLFEAHAGCFRGELPEKPEAKGFAARGVIYSDRELFIDQKLMELILREKGADIPSQGTVIEPDGPLTSLFACTSTREEAVLSLEKGANRIRAFIENQLKREDT
;
A
#
# COMPACT_ATOMS: atom_id res chain seq x y z
N GLU A 1 9.07 17.26 19.12
CA GLU A 1 8.12 16.18 19.40
C GLU A 1 7.94 15.35 18.13
N ALA A 2 7.61 14.06 18.27
CA ALA A 2 7.26 13.15 17.18
C ALA A 2 5.97 12.41 17.55
N LEU A 3 5.21 11.96 16.55
CA LEU A 3 3.99 11.20 16.73
C LEU A 3 3.91 10.12 15.66
N SER A 4 3.80 8.86 16.07
CA SER A 4 3.48 7.76 15.18
C SER A 4 1.98 7.76 14.87
N VAL A 5 1.64 7.86 13.58
CA VAL A 5 0.24 7.96 13.12
C VAL A 5 -0.36 6.57 12.92
N ALA A 6 0.42 5.62 12.41
CA ALA A 6 -0.04 4.26 12.14
C ALA A 6 1.12 3.29 11.98
N VAL A 7 0.88 2.04 12.37
CA VAL A 7 1.70 0.88 11.97
C VAL A 7 1.00 0.16 10.83
N ASN A 8 1.76 -0.17 9.78
CA ASN A 8 1.22 -0.75 8.54
C ASN A 8 1.82 -2.14 8.31
N GLU A 9 0.99 -3.08 7.85
CA GLU A 9 1.45 -4.37 7.34
C GLU A 9 1.87 -4.24 5.88
N GLN A 10 3.08 -4.68 5.52
CA GLN A 10 3.49 -4.77 4.13
C GLN A 10 3.08 -6.12 3.53
N LEU A 11 2.50 -6.08 2.34
CA LEU A 11 2.18 -7.27 1.53
C LEU A 11 3.37 -7.56 0.63
N ILE A 12 4.11 -8.62 0.91
CA ILE A 12 5.31 -9.00 0.17
C ILE A 12 5.10 -10.35 -0.51
N GLY A 13 5.41 -10.43 -1.81
CA GLY A 13 5.40 -11.67 -2.57
C GLY A 13 4.04 -12.38 -2.59
N ILE A 14 2.95 -11.64 -2.67
CA ILE A 14 1.58 -12.18 -2.68
C ILE A 14 1.30 -12.81 -4.06
N PRO A 15 1.06 -14.13 -4.16
CA PRO A 15 1.04 -14.83 -5.45
C PRO A 15 -0.04 -14.36 -6.44
N TRP A 16 -1.19 -13.88 -5.95
CA TRP A 16 -2.25 -13.36 -6.80
C TRP A 16 -2.04 -11.89 -7.21
N LEU A 17 -0.98 -11.21 -6.69
CA LEU A 17 -0.55 -9.86 -7.10
C LEU A 17 0.73 -9.90 -7.93
N SER A 18 1.71 -10.73 -7.56
CA SER A 18 3.00 -10.82 -8.24
C SER A 18 3.53 -12.24 -8.21
N ARG A 19 4.25 -12.66 -9.26
CA ARG A 19 5.01 -13.92 -9.27
C ARG A 19 6.38 -13.79 -8.58
N LEU A 20 6.83 -12.57 -8.29
CA LEU A 20 8.11 -12.31 -7.64
C LEU A 20 7.97 -12.47 -6.12
N PRO A 21 8.79 -13.35 -5.48
CA PRO A 21 8.61 -13.72 -4.08
C PRO A 21 8.91 -12.58 -3.09
N PHE A 22 9.61 -11.54 -3.52
CA PHE A 22 9.99 -10.39 -2.69
C PHE A 22 9.44 -9.06 -3.22
N ALA A 23 8.51 -9.10 -4.20
CA ALA A 23 7.89 -7.86 -4.67
C ALA A 23 7.06 -7.22 -3.54
N TYR A 24 7.18 -5.91 -3.40
CA TYR A 24 6.24 -5.14 -2.61
C TYR A 24 4.89 -5.13 -3.33
N CYS A 25 3.92 -5.78 -2.75
CA CYS A 25 2.58 -5.93 -3.33
C CYS A 25 1.54 -4.99 -2.71
N GLY A 26 1.96 -4.05 -1.88
CA GLY A 26 1.07 -3.11 -1.21
C GLY A 26 1.12 -3.20 0.30
N ASN A 27 0.08 -2.72 0.97
CA ASN A 27 0.03 -2.65 2.42
C ASN A 27 -1.40 -2.67 2.96
N ILE A 28 -1.53 -2.94 4.27
CA ILE A 28 -2.78 -2.86 5.03
C ILE A 28 -2.56 -1.98 6.25
N THR A 29 -3.49 -1.09 6.52
CA THR A 29 -3.52 -0.20 7.69
C THR A 29 -4.83 -0.43 8.46
N PRO A 30 -4.80 -0.56 9.80
CA PRO A 30 -3.62 -0.71 10.66
C PRO A 30 -3.04 -2.14 10.63
N PHE A 31 -1.80 -2.31 11.07
CA PHE A 31 -1.23 -3.61 11.38
C PHE A 31 -1.51 -3.96 12.84
N MET A 32 -2.38 -4.93 13.06
CA MET A 32 -2.74 -5.41 14.40
C MET A 32 -1.70 -6.41 14.88
N THR A 33 -0.71 -5.93 15.63
CA THR A 33 0.36 -6.75 16.21
C THR A 33 0.61 -6.36 17.67
N ASN A 34 1.05 -7.30 18.48
CA ASN A 34 1.48 -7.04 19.86
C ASN A 34 2.80 -6.25 19.96
N GLN A 35 3.46 -6.00 18.83
CA GLN A 35 4.69 -5.19 18.75
C GLN A 35 4.41 -3.74 18.31
N ALA A 36 3.16 -3.35 18.07
CA ALA A 36 2.83 -2.05 17.52
C ALA A 36 3.32 -0.89 18.41
N GLU A 37 3.08 -0.95 19.71
CA GLU A 37 3.53 0.08 20.66
C GLU A 37 5.05 0.24 20.68
N GLU A 38 5.81 -0.86 20.59
CA GLU A 38 7.27 -0.84 20.55
C GLU A 38 7.76 -0.26 19.22
N MET A 39 7.11 -0.60 18.08
CA MET A 39 7.43 -0.03 16.77
C MET A 39 7.17 1.49 16.75
N GLU A 40 6.05 1.94 17.30
CA GLU A 40 5.70 3.35 17.41
C GLU A 40 6.75 4.12 18.24
N ALA A 41 7.08 3.61 19.42
CA ALA A 41 8.07 4.24 20.30
C ALA A 41 9.44 4.34 19.65
N LEU A 42 9.92 3.27 19.02
CA LEU A 42 11.20 3.27 18.30
C LEU A 42 11.20 4.22 17.10
N ALA A 43 10.09 4.30 16.34
CA ALA A 43 9.99 5.22 15.23
C ALA A 43 10.05 6.69 15.69
N GLU A 44 9.34 7.04 16.77
CA GLU A 44 9.37 8.38 17.36
C GLU A 44 10.77 8.74 17.88
N GLU A 45 11.45 7.82 18.59
CA GLU A 45 12.82 8.01 19.06
C GLU A 45 13.78 8.29 17.91
N LEU A 46 13.72 7.49 16.83
CA LEU A 46 14.58 7.63 15.67
C LEU A 46 14.33 8.97 14.94
N VAL A 47 13.06 9.36 14.75
CA VAL A 47 12.71 10.65 14.14
C VAL A 47 13.27 11.83 14.95
N LEU A 48 13.22 11.76 16.27
CA LEU A 48 13.77 12.78 17.16
C LEU A 48 15.30 12.81 17.14
N GLU A 49 15.95 11.64 17.22
CA GLU A 49 17.43 11.53 17.22
C GLU A 49 18.02 12.07 15.91
N PHE A 50 17.43 11.72 14.77
CA PHE A 50 17.87 12.22 13.47
C PHE A 50 17.31 13.61 13.11
N LYS A 51 16.53 14.24 13.99
CA LYS A 51 15.93 15.57 13.80
C LYS A 51 15.15 15.68 12.50
N LEU A 52 14.44 14.61 12.14
CA LEU A 52 13.62 14.59 10.93
C LEU A 52 12.36 15.43 11.14
N LEU A 53 11.88 16.03 10.06
CA LEU A 53 10.72 16.93 10.08
C LEU A 53 9.68 16.45 9.06
N GLY A 54 8.41 16.63 9.40
CA GLY A 54 7.30 16.26 8.53
C GLY A 54 7.02 14.76 8.52
N SER A 55 6.46 14.26 7.42
CA SER A 55 6.13 12.84 7.26
C SER A 55 7.39 12.00 7.04
N ASN A 56 7.56 10.98 7.85
CA ASN A 56 8.64 10.02 7.78
C ASN A 56 8.08 8.61 7.89
N GLY A 57 8.81 7.62 7.39
CA GLY A 57 8.50 6.21 7.57
C GLY A 57 9.69 5.45 8.12
N VAL A 58 9.42 4.47 8.97
CA VAL A 58 10.43 3.52 9.47
C VAL A 58 9.97 2.12 9.11
N ASP A 59 10.79 1.39 8.38
CA ASP A 59 10.51 0.01 8.02
C ASP A 59 11.07 -0.95 9.06
N PHE A 60 10.22 -1.88 9.49
CA PHE A 60 10.53 -2.86 10.53
C PHE A 60 10.38 -4.29 10.01
N LEU A 61 11.21 -5.16 10.54
CA LEU A 61 10.98 -6.60 10.54
C LEU A 61 10.39 -7.02 11.89
N ALA A 62 9.14 -7.50 11.90
CA ALA A 62 8.53 -8.09 13.07
C ALA A 62 9.17 -9.46 13.37
N SER A 63 10.07 -9.53 14.35
CA SER A 63 10.75 -10.76 14.73
C SER A 63 10.18 -11.34 16.03
N LYS A 64 10.50 -12.62 16.32
CA LYS A 64 10.13 -13.25 17.61
C LYS A 64 10.80 -12.58 18.84
N LYS A 65 11.84 -11.77 18.62
CA LYS A 65 12.59 -11.09 19.69
C LYS A 65 12.25 -9.60 19.80
N GLY A 66 11.24 -9.13 19.08
CA GLY A 66 10.83 -7.74 18.96
C GLY A 66 11.06 -7.19 17.56
N PRO A 67 10.65 -5.94 17.31
CA PRO A 67 10.82 -5.28 16.04
C PRO A 67 12.29 -4.97 15.76
N VAL A 68 12.71 -5.14 14.52
CA VAL A 68 14.07 -4.78 14.06
C VAL A 68 13.92 -3.69 13.00
N VAL A 69 14.55 -2.55 13.22
CA VAL A 69 14.58 -1.45 12.25
C VAL A 69 15.41 -1.86 11.04
N LEU A 70 14.84 -1.69 9.85
CA LEU A 70 15.50 -1.97 8.58
C LEU A 70 16.01 -0.68 7.93
N GLU A 71 15.13 0.32 7.80
CA GLU A 71 15.48 1.61 7.20
C GLU A 71 14.58 2.75 7.69
N ILE A 72 15.06 3.98 7.51
CA ILE A 72 14.32 5.21 7.77
C ILE A 72 14.16 5.94 6.44
N ASN A 73 12.92 6.30 6.13
CA ASN A 73 12.53 6.97 4.89
C ASN A 73 12.00 8.38 5.19
N PRO A 74 12.80 9.44 5.09
CA PRO A 74 12.37 10.83 5.38
C PRO A 74 11.58 11.41 4.21
N ARG A 75 10.44 10.83 3.91
CA ARG A 75 9.51 11.18 2.82
C ARG A 75 8.14 10.61 3.07
N PHE A 76 7.15 11.00 2.25
CA PHE A 76 5.88 10.29 2.19
C PHE A 76 6.09 8.82 1.80
N GLN A 77 5.32 7.95 2.46
CA GLN A 77 5.40 6.50 2.27
C GLN A 77 4.40 6.01 1.22
N GLY A 78 4.65 4.82 0.67
CA GLY A 78 3.70 4.14 -0.22
C GLY A 78 2.39 3.74 0.47
N SER A 79 2.35 3.82 1.81
CA SER A 79 1.16 3.57 2.63
C SER A 79 0.27 4.80 2.86
N LEU A 80 0.61 5.97 2.29
CA LEU A 80 -0.11 7.23 2.53
C LEU A 80 -1.62 7.06 2.34
N ASP A 81 -2.04 6.51 1.21
CA ASP A 81 -3.47 6.35 0.88
C ASP A 81 -4.22 5.47 1.89
N THR A 82 -3.60 4.38 2.35
CA THR A 82 -4.23 3.47 3.31
C THR A 82 -4.28 4.06 4.70
N VAL A 83 -3.25 4.81 5.10
CA VAL A 83 -3.24 5.54 6.37
C VAL A 83 -4.33 6.61 6.38
N GLU A 84 -4.42 7.45 5.36
CA GLU A 84 -5.47 8.47 5.27
C GLU A 84 -6.87 7.87 5.32
N LYS A 85 -7.09 6.76 4.59
CA LYS A 85 -8.41 6.09 4.56
C LYS A 85 -8.76 5.40 5.88
N ALA A 86 -7.82 4.70 6.51
CA ALA A 86 -8.07 3.96 7.75
C ALA A 86 -8.19 4.89 8.97
N MET A 87 -7.34 5.91 9.04
CA MET A 87 -7.23 6.83 10.17
C MET A 87 -8.09 8.08 10.02
N ASN A 88 -8.62 8.36 8.83
CA ASN A 88 -9.37 9.57 8.51
C ASN A 88 -8.57 10.85 8.85
N ILE A 89 -7.33 10.89 8.43
CA ILE A 89 -6.39 12.01 8.60
C ILE A 89 -5.93 12.50 7.22
N ASN A 90 -5.61 13.78 7.11
CA ASN A 90 -4.91 14.34 5.94
C ASN A 90 -3.42 14.41 6.25
N LEU A 91 -2.64 13.46 5.70
CA LEU A 91 -1.19 13.38 5.96
C LEU A 91 -0.41 14.52 5.31
N PHE A 92 -0.92 15.10 4.22
CA PHE A 92 -0.28 16.26 3.61
C PHE A 92 -0.43 17.50 4.49
N GLU A 93 -1.59 17.72 5.08
CA GLU A 93 -1.83 18.78 6.03
C GLU A 93 -1.00 18.60 7.31
N ALA A 94 -0.96 17.39 7.86
CA ALA A 94 -0.11 17.05 9.00
C ALA A 94 1.37 17.31 8.71
N HIS A 95 1.87 16.89 7.52
CA HIS A 95 3.23 17.18 7.07
C HIS A 95 3.51 18.70 7.03
N ALA A 96 2.61 19.47 6.43
CA ALA A 96 2.76 20.93 6.36
C ALA A 96 2.70 21.59 7.75
N GLY A 97 1.87 21.06 8.65
CA GLY A 97 1.76 21.51 10.05
C GLY A 97 3.07 21.37 10.83
N CYS A 98 3.82 20.28 10.60
CA CYS A 98 5.11 20.06 11.26
C CYS A 98 6.11 21.20 11.04
N PHE A 99 6.10 21.85 9.87
CA PHE A 99 6.96 23.02 9.58
C PHE A 99 6.52 24.30 10.32
N ARG A 100 5.35 24.30 10.94
CA ARG A 100 4.86 25.34 11.84
C ARG A 100 4.98 24.96 13.31
N GLY A 101 5.55 23.77 13.61
CA GLY A 101 5.66 23.21 14.96
C GLY A 101 4.35 22.61 15.47
N GLU A 102 3.44 22.23 14.58
CA GLU A 102 2.15 21.61 14.90
C GLU A 102 2.22 20.11 14.64
N LEU A 103 1.73 19.30 15.59
CA LEU A 103 1.49 17.87 15.39
C LEU A 103 -0.03 17.62 15.36
N PRO A 104 -0.50 16.65 14.56
CA PRO A 104 -1.89 16.25 14.60
C PRO A 104 -2.21 15.56 15.93
N GLU A 105 -3.49 15.49 16.30
CA GLU A 105 -3.93 14.54 17.32
C GLU A 105 -3.70 13.11 16.84
N LYS A 106 -3.37 12.18 17.78
CA LYS A 106 -3.19 10.76 17.44
C LYS A 106 -4.52 10.21 16.93
N PRO A 107 -4.59 9.79 15.64
CA PRO A 107 -5.85 9.30 15.10
C PRO A 107 -6.15 7.88 15.56
N GLU A 108 -7.44 7.54 15.59
CA GLU A 108 -7.92 6.19 15.82
C GLU A 108 -8.39 5.56 14.51
N ALA A 109 -8.06 4.27 14.31
CA ALA A 109 -8.49 3.55 13.13
C ALA A 109 -10.01 3.34 13.12
N LYS A 110 -10.66 3.68 12.01
CA LYS A 110 -12.12 3.48 11.80
C LYS A 110 -12.45 2.19 11.05
N GLY A 111 -11.46 1.40 10.74
CA GLY A 111 -11.53 0.15 9.99
C GLY A 111 -10.18 -0.18 9.38
N PHE A 112 -10.20 -1.04 8.37
CA PHE A 112 -9.01 -1.43 7.63
C PHE A 112 -9.05 -0.84 6.23
N ALA A 113 -7.92 -0.27 5.80
CA ALA A 113 -7.68 0.10 4.42
C ALA A 113 -6.50 -0.71 3.87
N ALA A 114 -6.67 -1.27 2.68
CA ALA A 114 -5.65 -2.06 2.03
C ALA A 114 -5.41 -1.56 0.60
N ARG A 115 -4.16 -1.63 0.16
CA ARG A 115 -3.73 -1.42 -1.21
C ARG A 115 -3.06 -2.68 -1.72
N GLY A 116 -3.44 -3.12 -2.93
CA GLY A 116 -2.80 -4.23 -3.62
C GLY A 116 -2.28 -3.78 -4.97
N VAL A 117 -0.99 -3.94 -5.25
CA VAL A 117 -0.36 -3.65 -6.54
C VAL A 117 -0.33 -4.91 -7.37
N ILE A 118 -1.02 -4.90 -8.51
CA ILE A 118 -1.01 -6.01 -9.47
C ILE A 118 0.17 -5.83 -10.41
N TYR A 119 0.98 -6.88 -10.54
CA TYR A 119 2.08 -6.93 -11.49
C TYR A 119 1.70 -7.81 -12.69
N SER A 120 2.16 -7.43 -13.87
CA SER A 120 1.99 -8.25 -15.07
C SER A 120 2.94 -9.45 -15.03
N ASP A 121 2.47 -10.62 -15.43
CA ASP A 121 3.30 -11.84 -15.56
C ASP A 121 3.94 -11.96 -16.95
N ARG A 122 3.61 -11.04 -17.86
CA ARG A 122 4.06 -11.00 -19.27
C ARG A 122 4.06 -9.56 -19.79
N GLU A 123 4.59 -9.37 -20.99
CA GLU A 123 4.36 -8.14 -21.73
C GLU A 123 2.86 -7.98 -21.99
N LEU A 124 2.33 -6.78 -21.71
CA LEU A 124 0.91 -6.49 -21.79
C LEU A 124 0.66 -5.13 -22.44
N PHE A 125 -0.06 -5.13 -23.55
CA PHE A 125 -0.53 -3.91 -24.19
C PHE A 125 -1.82 -3.42 -23.52
N ILE A 126 -1.87 -2.15 -23.16
CA ILE A 126 -3.03 -1.54 -22.52
C ILE A 126 -4.01 -1.04 -23.57
N ASP A 127 -5.08 -1.77 -23.79
CA ASP A 127 -6.20 -1.34 -24.61
C ASP A 127 -7.26 -0.60 -23.81
N GLN A 128 -8.22 0.01 -24.50
CA GLN A 128 -9.32 0.74 -23.87
C GLN A 128 -10.16 -0.15 -22.94
N LYS A 129 -10.37 -1.43 -23.31
CA LYS A 129 -11.23 -2.34 -22.53
C LYS A 129 -10.62 -2.72 -21.19
N LEU A 130 -9.32 -2.96 -21.18
CA LEU A 130 -8.57 -3.23 -19.94
C LEU A 130 -8.56 -2.00 -19.04
N MET A 131 -8.32 -0.81 -19.60
CA MET A 131 -8.39 0.44 -18.85
C MET A 131 -9.78 0.66 -18.24
N GLU A 132 -10.85 0.46 -19.00
CA GLU A 132 -12.23 0.58 -18.50
C GLU A 132 -12.54 -0.45 -17.40
N LEU A 133 -11.99 -1.66 -17.48
CA LEU A 133 -12.14 -2.67 -16.43
C LEU A 133 -11.43 -2.22 -15.16
N ILE A 134 -10.18 -1.76 -15.26
CA ILE A 134 -9.41 -1.24 -14.11
C ILE A 134 -10.20 -0.13 -13.40
N LEU A 135 -10.78 0.79 -14.16
CA LEU A 135 -11.63 1.87 -13.62
C LEU A 135 -12.87 1.32 -12.89
N ARG A 136 -13.54 0.31 -13.44
CA ARG A 136 -14.72 -0.35 -12.79
C ARG A 136 -14.33 -1.04 -11.49
N GLU A 137 -13.16 -1.62 -11.43
CA GLU A 137 -12.60 -2.26 -10.22
C GLU A 137 -12.07 -1.23 -9.20
N LYS A 138 -12.30 0.08 -9.44
CA LYS A 138 -11.82 1.18 -8.60
C LYS A 138 -10.29 1.17 -8.47
N GLY A 139 -9.61 0.80 -9.55
CA GLY A 139 -8.16 0.84 -9.63
C GLY A 139 -7.63 2.26 -9.53
N ALA A 140 -6.40 2.38 -9.04
CA ALA A 140 -5.57 3.59 -9.08
C ALA A 140 -4.28 3.29 -9.85
N ASP A 141 -3.45 4.31 -10.06
CA ASP A 141 -2.24 4.16 -10.90
C ASP A 141 -2.59 3.59 -12.29
N ILE A 142 -3.62 4.18 -12.91
CA ILE A 142 -4.22 3.67 -14.14
C ILE A 142 -3.27 3.92 -15.30
N PRO A 143 -2.80 2.87 -16.01
CA PRO A 143 -1.92 3.05 -17.15
C PRO A 143 -2.68 3.71 -18.31
N SER A 144 -1.96 4.54 -19.09
CA SER A 144 -2.54 5.15 -20.28
C SER A 144 -2.78 4.12 -21.39
N GLN A 145 -3.82 4.32 -22.19
CA GLN A 145 -4.05 3.51 -23.39
C GLN A 145 -2.84 3.59 -24.32
N GLY A 146 -2.46 2.44 -24.89
CA GLY A 146 -1.30 2.32 -25.76
C GLY A 146 0.03 2.07 -25.01
N THR A 147 0.03 2.11 -23.69
CA THR A 147 1.21 1.74 -22.89
C THR A 147 1.47 0.24 -23.00
N VAL A 148 2.75 -0.13 -23.05
CA VAL A 148 3.20 -1.53 -22.88
C VAL A 148 3.75 -1.69 -21.47
N ILE A 149 3.23 -2.64 -20.72
CA ILE A 149 3.75 -3.02 -19.40
C ILE A 149 4.65 -4.24 -19.61
N GLU A 150 5.90 -4.10 -19.19
CA GLU A 150 6.88 -5.19 -19.26
C GLU A 150 6.53 -6.32 -18.27
N PRO A 151 7.01 -7.55 -18.50
CA PRO A 151 6.92 -8.61 -17.52
C PRO A 151 7.45 -8.17 -16.16
N ASP A 152 6.74 -8.53 -15.09
CA ASP A 152 7.03 -8.09 -13.72
C ASP A 152 6.90 -6.58 -13.46
N GLY A 153 6.41 -5.81 -14.44
CA GLY A 153 6.05 -4.41 -14.28
C GLY A 153 4.73 -4.22 -13.53
N PRO A 154 4.56 -3.14 -12.73
CA PRO A 154 3.30 -2.83 -12.07
C PRO A 154 2.25 -2.41 -13.10
N LEU A 155 1.09 -3.05 -13.03
CA LEU A 155 -0.06 -2.77 -13.89
C LEU A 155 -0.97 -1.70 -13.31
N THR A 156 -1.41 -1.89 -12.07
CA THR A 156 -2.36 -1.00 -11.39
C THR A 156 -2.40 -1.33 -9.91
N SER A 157 -2.93 -0.40 -9.11
CA SER A 157 -3.23 -0.64 -7.70
C SER A 157 -4.74 -0.78 -7.49
N LEU A 158 -5.16 -1.65 -6.58
CA LEU A 158 -6.52 -1.76 -6.08
C LEU A 158 -6.59 -1.31 -4.62
N PHE A 159 -7.74 -0.78 -4.22
CA PHE A 159 -8.02 -0.39 -2.84
C PHE A 159 -9.24 -1.11 -2.27
N ALA A 160 -9.16 -1.42 -0.98
CA ALA A 160 -10.29 -1.90 -0.21
C ALA A 160 -10.35 -1.18 1.15
N CYS A 161 -11.56 -0.77 1.57
CA CYS A 161 -11.82 -0.23 2.90
C CYS A 161 -12.95 -1.07 3.51
N THR A 162 -12.70 -1.70 4.65
CA THR A 162 -13.59 -2.71 5.26
C THR A 162 -13.53 -2.66 6.77
N SER A 163 -14.38 -3.45 7.43
CA SER A 163 -14.39 -3.56 8.88
C SER A 163 -13.31 -4.50 9.42
N THR A 164 -12.83 -5.46 8.60
CA THR A 164 -11.82 -6.44 9.00
C THR A 164 -10.69 -6.54 7.97
N ARG A 165 -9.52 -6.97 8.44
CA ARG A 165 -8.35 -7.22 7.59
C ARG A 165 -8.64 -8.28 6.53
N GLU A 166 -9.31 -9.36 6.93
CA GLU A 166 -9.65 -10.49 6.07
C GLU A 166 -10.57 -10.07 4.92
N GLU A 167 -11.57 -9.23 5.20
CA GLU A 167 -12.45 -8.68 4.16
C GLU A 167 -11.68 -7.78 3.19
N ALA A 168 -10.71 -6.99 3.69
CA ALA A 168 -9.88 -6.15 2.84
C ALA A 168 -9.03 -6.99 1.87
N VAL A 169 -8.35 -8.02 2.38
CA VAL A 169 -7.57 -8.96 1.57
C VAL A 169 -8.45 -9.66 0.54
N LEU A 170 -9.60 -10.20 0.95
CA LEU A 170 -10.53 -10.89 0.06
C LEU A 170 -11.08 -9.98 -1.04
N SER A 171 -11.31 -8.70 -0.73
CA SER A 171 -11.77 -7.70 -1.69
C SER A 171 -10.70 -7.43 -2.76
N LEU A 172 -9.45 -7.24 -2.33
CA LEU A 172 -8.31 -7.07 -3.25
C LEU A 172 -8.12 -8.29 -4.14
N GLU A 173 -8.14 -9.49 -3.57
CA GLU A 173 -7.96 -10.75 -4.30
C GLU A 173 -9.05 -10.94 -5.36
N LYS A 174 -10.31 -10.69 -5.03
CA LYS A 174 -11.41 -10.77 -5.99
C LYS A 174 -11.24 -9.77 -7.15
N GLY A 175 -10.83 -8.53 -6.86
CA GLY A 175 -10.57 -7.52 -7.89
C GLY A 175 -9.41 -7.93 -8.81
N ALA A 176 -8.30 -8.36 -8.23
CA ALA A 176 -7.12 -8.83 -8.97
C ALA A 176 -7.45 -10.02 -9.86
N ASN A 177 -8.19 -11.00 -9.35
CA ASN A 177 -8.60 -12.18 -10.13
C ASN A 177 -9.52 -11.82 -11.30
N ARG A 178 -10.41 -10.82 -11.16
CA ARG A 178 -11.22 -10.35 -12.30
C ARG A 178 -10.37 -9.71 -13.39
N ILE A 179 -9.39 -8.88 -13.01
CA ILE A 179 -8.46 -8.26 -13.98
C ILE A 179 -7.62 -9.34 -14.68
N ARG A 180 -7.05 -10.30 -13.95
CA ARG A 180 -6.27 -11.40 -14.52
C ARG A 180 -7.09 -12.27 -15.46
N ALA A 181 -8.31 -12.67 -15.07
CA ALA A 181 -9.20 -13.46 -15.91
C ALA A 181 -9.58 -12.72 -17.21
N PHE A 182 -9.75 -11.40 -17.17
CA PHE A 182 -9.99 -10.62 -18.37
C PHE A 182 -8.79 -10.65 -19.32
N ILE A 183 -7.57 -10.42 -18.80
CA ILE A 183 -6.33 -10.48 -19.58
C ILE A 183 -6.17 -11.85 -20.26
N GLU A 184 -6.34 -12.93 -19.51
CA GLU A 184 -6.25 -14.29 -20.04
C GLU A 184 -7.30 -14.58 -21.15
N ASN A 185 -8.52 -14.04 -21.00
CA ASN A 185 -9.57 -14.23 -21.99
C ASN A 185 -9.35 -13.40 -23.26
N GLN A 186 -8.68 -12.24 -23.18
CA GLN A 186 -8.30 -11.49 -24.37
C GLN A 186 -7.27 -12.25 -25.20
N LEU A 187 -6.23 -12.77 -24.57
CA LEU A 187 -5.16 -13.52 -25.24
C LEU A 187 -5.71 -14.74 -26.01
N LYS A 188 -6.63 -15.50 -25.41
CA LYS A 188 -7.26 -16.65 -26.07
C LYS A 188 -8.06 -16.29 -27.32
N ARG A 189 -8.48 -15.02 -27.47
CA ARG A 189 -9.22 -14.54 -28.64
C ARG A 189 -8.31 -14.04 -29.76
N GLU A 190 -7.09 -13.63 -29.43
CA GLU A 190 -6.08 -13.21 -30.41
C GLU A 190 -5.39 -14.39 -31.08
N ASP A 191 -5.37 -15.56 -30.38
CA ASP A 191 -4.80 -16.82 -30.88
C ASP A 191 -5.79 -17.64 -31.76
N THR A 192 -7.02 -17.14 -31.97
CA THR A 192 -8.08 -17.84 -32.73
C THR A 192 -8.46 -17.07 -34.01
#